data_a4485f767458516a919e5ba10d322b7c
#
_entry.id   a4485f767458516a919e5ba10d322b7c
#
_cell.length_a   1.000
_cell.length_b   1.000
_cell.length_c   1.000
_cell.angle_alpha   90.00
_cell.angle_beta   90.00
_cell.angle_gamma   90.00
#
_symmetry.space_group_name_H-M   'P 1'
#
loop_
_entity.id
_entity.type
_entity.pdbx_description
1 polymer ?
#
loop_
_entity_poly.entity_id
_entity_poly.type
_entity_poly.pdbx_seq_one_letter_code
_entity_poly.pdbx_strand_id
1 'polypeptide(L)'
;MPRRWRGARRLTRLFQDVIALFTFGCPLFTLELKLGQYFRKGPFHGFQHIHKRFWCVGFASVLMAAFMGIFYNTVMAWSLVYLCYSFADPLPWAEDPISFFYDGVLQSSPSIAEMSGIAWYVLLANVVSWLFVGFALSKGVLSSGKVAYVTATMPYVCIVALLVRGALLPGAGAGVRAYLRVDFAKLAEFDTWARAFNQIFFSLSVALGALVTFGSYRPKSEDYVRDGVLVPVINCATSFTAGFFVFAMLGYISEQKGVEIRELEFSGFALAFIT
;
A
#
# COMPACT_ATOMS: atom_id res chain seq x y z
N MET A 1 -18.65 23.14 -3.05
CA MET A 1 -18.14 23.21 -1.66
C MET A 1 -16.80 22.49 -1.65
N PRO A 2 -15.68 23.14 -1.36
CA PRO A 2 -14.40 22.46 -1.29
C PRO A 2 -14.47 21.46 -0.14
N ARG A 3 -14.22 20.17 -0.43
CA ARG A 3 -14.07 19.13 0.59
C ARG A 3 -12.84 19.51 1.42
N ARG A 4 -13.07 20.18 2.54
CA ARG A 4 -12.03 20.43 3.53
C ARG A 4 -11.38 19.08 3.85
N TRP A 5 -10.22 18.86 3.33
CA TRP A 5 -9.36 17.78 3.77
C TRP A 5 -9.14 17.95 5.27
N ARG A 6 -9.82 17.13 6.05
CA ARG A 6 -9.57 17.06 7.49
C ARG A 6 -8.27 16.27 7.65
N GLY A 7 -7.18 16.92 7.26
CA GLY A 7 -5.84 16.37 7.29
C GLY A 7 -5.42 15.99 8.70
N ALA A 8 -4.76 14.89 8.74
CA ALA A 8 -3.68 14.54 9.65
C ALA A 8 -3.94 14.70 11.15
N ARG A 9 -4.67 13.76 11.70
CA ARG A 9 -4.56 13.41 13.13
C ARG A 9 -4.37 11.91 13.19
N ARG A 10 -3.13 11.46 12.88
CA ARG A 10 -2.90 10.04 12.58
C ARG A 10 -2.62 9.18 13.80
N LEU A 11 -2.17 9.71 14.94
CA LEU A 11 -1.98 8.87 16.12
C LEU A 11 -3.31 8.35 16.69
N THR A 12 -4.38 9.15 16.64
CA THR A 12 -5.74 8.70 16.96
C THR A 12 -6.16 7.57 16.05
N ARG A 13 -5.85 7.67 14.75
CA ARG A 13 -6.13 6.64 13.76
C ARG A 13 -5.30 5.39 14.01
N LEU A 14 -4.03 5.54 14.37
CA LEU A 14 -3.18 4.42 14.72
C LEU A 14 -3.75 3.60 15.89
N PHE A 15 -4.30 4.25 16.90
CA PHE A 15 -4.96 3.57 18.01
C PHE A 15 -6.15 2.73 17.51
N GLN A 16 -6.96 3.31 16.60
CA GLN A 16 -8.07 2.59 15.95
C GLN A 16 -7.57 1.46 15.04
N ASP A 17 -6.49 1.70 14.29
CA ASP A 17 -5.86 0.69 13.43
C ASP A 17 -5.32 -0.49 14.26
N VAL A 18 -4.72 -0.24 15.42
CA VAL A 18 -4.25 -1.30 16.35
C VAL A 18 -5.43 -2.11 16.90
N ILE A 19 -6.51 -1.45 17.31
CA ILE A 19 -7.72 -2.16 17.76
C ILE A 19 -8.30 -2.98 16.62
N ALA A 20 -8.46 -2.42 15.42
CA ALA A 20 -8.96 -3.12 14.25
C ALA A 20 -8.04 -4.30 13.84
N LEU A 21 -6.72 -4.13 14.00
CA LEU A 21 -5.74 -5.18 13.75
C LEU A 21 -5.98 -6.42 14.62
N PHE A 22 -6.10 -6.23 15.94
CA PHE A 22 -6.25 -7.36 16.85
C PHE A 22 -7.67 -7.92 16.90
N THR A 23 -8.69 -7.10 16.68
CA THR A 23 -10.10 -7.55 16.73
C THR A 23 -10.54 -8.25 15.43
N PHE A 24 -10.05 -7.81 14.28
CA PHE A 24 -10.45 -8.33 12.97
C PHE A 24 -9.27 -8.77 12.10
N GLY A 25 -8.21 -7.97 12.02
CA GLY A 25 -7.08 -8.22 11.13
C GLY A 25 -6.41 -9.56 11.41
N CYS A 26 -5.87 -9.76 12.61
CA CYS A 26 -5.21 -10.99 12.99
C CYS A 26 -6.12 -12.23 12.95
N PRO A 27 -7.37 -12.19 13.46
CA PRO A 27 -8.28 -13.33 13.39
C PRO A 27 -8.60 -13.75 11.95
N LEU A 28 -8.93 -12.80 11.08
CA LEU A 28 -9.26 -13.10 9.68
C LEU A 28 -8.05 -13.55 8.89
N PHE A 29 -6.90 -12.91 9.08
CA PHE A 29 -5.63 -13.32 8.47
C PHE A 29 -5.28 -14.77 8.84
N THR A 30 -5.38 -15.11 10.13
CA THR A 30 -5.16 -16.46 10.65
C THR A 30 -6.17 -17.46 10.08
N LEU A 31 -7.45 -17.06 9.98
CA LEU A 31 -8.52 -17.90 9.42
C LEU A 31 -8.24 -18.27 7.95
N GLU A 32 -7.86 -17.30 7.13
CA GLU A 32 -7.56 -17.54 5.71
C GLU A 32 -6.32 -18.41 5.51
N LEU A 33 -5.26 -18.18 6.30
CA LEU A 33 -4.08 -19.07 6.28
C LEU A 33 -4.44 -20.50 6.65
N LYS A 34 -5.24 -20.66 7.72
CA LYS A 34 -5.72 -21.99 8.17
C LYS A 34 -6.55 -22.67 7.11
N LEU A 35 -7.47 -21.93 6.46
CA LEU A 35 -8.32 -22.45 5.40
C LEU A 35 -7.48 -23.05 4.26
N GLY A 36 -6.48 -22.30 3.79
CA GLY A 36 -5.56 -22.75 2.76
C GLY A 36 -4.75 -23.97 3.19
N GLN A 37 -4.15 -23.92 4.39
CA GLN A 37 -3.32 -24.99 4.93
C GLN A 37 -4.11 -26.29 5.16
N TYR A 38 -5.36 -26.17 5.62
CA TYR A 38 -6.21 -27.34 5.91
C TYR A 38 -6.64 -28.06 4.64
N PHE A 39 -7.20 -27.32 3.66
CA PHE A 39 -7.72 -27.90 2.43
C PHE A 39 -6.65 -28.15 1.36
N ARG A 40 -5.47 -27.53 1.48
CA ARG A 40 -4.40 -27.61 0.47
C ARG A 40 -4.85 -27.19 -0.92
N LYS A 41 -5.75 -26.22 -1.00
CA LYS A 41 -6.34 -25.72 -2.24
C LYS A 41 -6.44 -24.19 -2.21
N GLY A 42 -6.36 -23.60 -3.40
CA GLY A 42 -6.60 -22.17 -3.56
C GLY A 42 -8.03 -21.76 -3.19
N PRO A 43 -8.33 -20.44 -3.19
CA PRO A 43 -9.58 -19.91 -2.64
C PRO A 43 -10.83 -20.51 -3.27
N PHE A 44 -10.86 -20.65 -4.59
CA PHE A 44 -12.01 -21.20 -5.30
C PHE A 44 -12.42 -22.58 -4.77
N HIS A 45 -11.49 -23.54 -4.79
CA HIS A 45 -11.75 -24.90 -4.34
C HIS A 45 -11.76 -25.04 -2.81
N GLY A 46 -11.03 -24.18 -2.09
CA GLY A 46 -11.03 -24.16 -0.63
C GLY A 46 -12.40 -23.87 -0.06
N PHE A 47 -13.05 -22.80 -0.52
CA PHE A 47 -14.40 -22.45 -0.11
C PHE A 47 -15.46 -23.45 -0.57
N GLN A 48 -15.29 -24.02 -1.78
CA GLN A 48 -16.18 -25.06 -2.29
C GLN A 48 -16.20 -26.33 -1.42
N HIS A 49 -15.08 -26.64 -0.75
CA HIS A 49 -14.98 -27.80 0.16
C HIS A 49 -15.79 -27.62 1.44
N ILE A 50 -16.00 -26.37 1.89
CA ILE A 50 -16.84 -26.08 3.04
C ILE A 50 -18.31 -26.33 2.67
N HIS A 51 -18.75 -25.77 1.55
CA HIS A 51 -20.08 -25.99 0.99
C HIS A 51 -20.10 -25.66 -0.51
N LYS A 52 -20.82 -26.48 -1.29
CA LYS A 52 -20.86 -26.33 -2.76
C LYS A 52 -21.22 -24.91 -3.24
N ARG A 53 -22.09 -24.18 -2.51
CA ARG A 53 -22.50 -22.81 -2.85
C ARG A 53 -21.43 -21.75 -2.55
N PHE A 54 -20.44 -22.05 -1.73
CA PHE A 54 -19.38 -21.08 -1.36
C PHE A 54 -18.28 -20.92 -2.42
N TRP A 55 -18.37 -21.66 -3.54
CA TRP A 55 -17.48 -21.42 -4.67
C TRP A 55 -17.49 -19.96 -5.14
N CYS A 56 -18.66 -19.28 -5.05
CA CYS A 56 -18.81 -17.88 -5.44
C CYS A 56 -17.97 -16.93 -4.58
N VAL A 57 -17.78 -17.24 -3.30
CA VAL A 57 -16.89 -16.45 -2.40
C VAL A 57 -15.44 -16.55 -2.87
N GLY A 58 -14.98 -17.77 -3.16
CA GLY A 58 -13.63 -17.98 -3.70
C GLY A 58 -13.44 -17.34 -5.07
N PHE A 59 -14.46 -17.40 -5.95
CA PHE A 59 -14.44 -16.74 -7.25
C PHE A 59 -14.37 -15.21 -7.12
N ALA A 60 -15.19 -14.63 -6.25
CA ALA A 60 -15.19 -13.20 -5.97
C ALA A 60 -13.81 -12.74 -5.45
N SER A 61 -13.18 -13.51 -4.56
CA SER A 61 -11.84 -13.23 -4.06
C SER A 61 -10.80 -13.19 -5.18
N VAL A 62 -10.83 -14.17 -6.09
CA VAL A 62 -9.91 -14.22 -7.25
C VAL A 62 -10.15 -13.05 -8.20
N LEU A 63 -11.43 -12.71 -8.45
CA LEU A 63 -11.78 -11.57 -9.31
C LEU A 63 -11.29 -10.25 -8.71
N MET A 64 -11.50 -10.05 -7.42
CA MET A 64 -10.98 -8.86 -6.71
C MET A 64 -9.45 -8.80 -6.77
N ALA A 65 -8.76 -9.93 -6.57
CA ALA A 65 -7.30 -9.99 -6.71
C ALA A 65 -6.83 -9.61 -8.13
N ALA A 66 -7.57 -10.02 -9.16
CA ALA A 66 -7.25 -9.65 -10.55
C ALA A 66 -7.37 -8.13 -10.77
N PHE A 67 -8.45 -7.50 -10.31
CA PHE A 67 -8.61 -6.04 -10.40
C PHE A 67 -7.52 -5.30 -9.62
N MET A 68 -7.20 -5.78 -8.43
CA MET A 68 -6.11 -5.21 -7.63
C MET A 68 -4.76 -5.36 -8.35
N GLY A 69 -4.49 -6.50 -8.97
CA GLY A 69 -3.27 -6.73 -9.75
C GLY A 69 -3.12 -5.73 -10.91
N ILE A 70 -4.18 -5.46 -11.66
CA ILE A 70 -4.18 -4.47 -12.74
C ILE A 70 -3.85 -3.07 -12.20
N PHE A 71 -4.53 -2.68 -11.13
CA PHE A 71 -4.32 -1.38 -10.50
C PHE A 71 -2.89 -1.20 -9.96
N TYR A 72 -2.39 -2.16 -9.17
CA TYR A 72 -1.05 -2.08 -8.62
C TYR A 72 0.05 -2.11 -9.67
N ASN A 73 -0.15 -2.88 -10.75
CA ASN A 73 0.83 -2.91 -11.84
C ASN A 73 0.97 -1.54 -12.52
N THR A 74 -0.12 -0.78 -12.62
CA THR A 74 -0.07 0.60 -13.13
C THR A 74 0.79 1.51 -12.22
N VAL A 75 0.64 1.39 -10.91
CA VAL A 75 1.48 2.14 -9.95
C VAL A 75 2.96 1.72 -10.05
N MET A 76 3.24 0.43 -10.26
CA MET A 76 4.61 -0.05 -10.53
C MET A 76 5.16 0.54 -11.84
N ALA A 77 4.34 0.65 -12.88
CA ALA A 77 4.74 1.29 -14.14
C ALA A 77 5.15 2.75 -13.94
N TRP A 78 4.41 3.52 -13.14
CA TRP A 78 4.82 4.90 -12.77
C TRP A 78 6.16 4.93 -12.06
N SER A 79 6.40 4.01 -11.13
CA SER A 79 7.67 3.91 -10.42
C SER A 79 8.83 3.59 -11.38
N LEU A 80 8.62 2.74 -12.40
CA LEU A 80 9.61 2.46 -13.43
C LEU A 80 9.90 3.69 -14.29
N VAL A 81 8.88 4.48 -14.63
CA VAL A 81 9.07 5.75 -15.36
C VAL A 81 9.92 6.71 -14.53
N TYR A 82 9.62 6.88 -13.24
CA TYR A 82 10.43 7.70 -12.34
C TYR A 82 11.86 7.19 -12.22
N LEU A 83 12.05 5.88 -12.15
CA LEU A 83 13.39 5.27 -12.13
C LEU A 83 14.18 5.61 -13.38
N CYS A 84 13.56 5.54 -14.57
CA CYS A 84 14.24 5.93 -15.82
C CYS A 84 14.62 7.40 -15.82
N TYR A 85 13.73 8.29 -15.39
CA TYR A 85 14.00 9.72 -15.33
C TYR A 85 14.98 10.11 -14.21
N SER A 86 15.20 9.28 -13.21
CA SER A 86 16.14 9.54 -12.12
C SER A 86 17.62 9.58 -12.57
N PHE A 87 17.91 9.09 -13.78
CA PHE A 87 19.24 9.16 -14.40
C PHE A 87 19.46 10.43 -15.23
N ALA A 88 18.44 11.29 -15.36
CA ALA A 88 18.57 12.56 -16.07
C ALA A 88 19.16 13.64 -15.16
N ASP A 89 19.95 14.54 -15.74
CA ASP A 89 20.50 15.73 -15.07
C ASP A 89 20.25 16.97 -15.96
N PRO A 90 19.47 17.96 -15.50
CA PRO A 90 18.77 18.06 -14.19
C PRO A 90 17.59 17.10 -14.08
N LEU A 91 17.18 16.80 -12.81
CA LEU A 91 16.03 15.96 -12.53
C LEU A 91 14.74 16.64 -13.02
N PRO A 92 13.89 16.00 -13.86
CA PRO A 92 12.73 16.65 -14.46
C PRO A 92 11.68 17.16 -13.47
N TRP A 93 11.62 16.59 -12.25
CA TRP A 93 10.68 16.99 -11.18
C TRP A 93 11.26 18.01 -10.20
N ALA A 94 12.52 18.48 -10.41
CA ALA A 94 13.19 19.38 -9.46
C ALA A 94 12.51 20.76 -9.34
N GLU A 95 11.95 21.29 -10.44
CA GLU A 95 11.28 22.58 -10.47
C GLU A 95 9.82 22.50 -10.07
N ASP A 96 9.05 21.61 -10.70
CA ASP A 96 7.62 21.40 -10.40
C ASP A 96 7.25 19.90 -10.40
N PRO A 97 7.30 19.25 -9.22
CA PRO A 97 6.93 17.85 -9.10
C PRO A 97 5.47 17.56 -9.43
N ILE A 98 4.57 18.55 -9.26
CA ILE A 98 3.13 18.38 -9.48
C ILE A 98 2.84 18.31 -10.98
N SER A 99 3.30 19.30 -11.73
CA SER A 99 3.14 19.33 -13.20
C SER A 99 3.85 18.12 -13.83
N PHE A 100 5.05 17.78 -13.37
CA PHE A 100 5.74 16.60 -13.86
C PHE A 100 4.92 15.32 -13.67
N PHE A 101 4.28 15.12 -12.51
CA PHE A 101 3.49 13.93 -12.27
C PHE A 101 2.20 13.91 -13.10
N TYR A 102 1.40 15.01 -13.08
CA TYR A 102 0.09 15.02 -13.74
C TYR A 102 0.19 15.21 -15.25
N ASP A 103 1.02 16.14 -15.72
CA ASP A 103 1.11 16.49 -17.15
C ASP A 103 2.23 15.71 -17.84
N GLY A 104 3.36 15.53 -17.16
CA GLY A 104 4.51 14.78 -17.66
C GLY A 104 4.25 13.28 -17.63
N VAL A 105 3.97 12.67 -16.49
CA VAL A 105 3.86 11.20 -16.36
C VAL A 105 2.47 10.69 -16.68
N LEU A 106 1.43 11.24 -16.10
CA LEU A 106 0.06 10.75 -16.30
C LEU A 106 -0.56 11.23 -17.61
N GLN A 107 -0.14 12.38 -18.13
CA GLN A 107 -0.80 13.09 -19.25
C GLN A 107 -2.31 13.21 -18.98
N SER A 108 -2.67 13.65 -17.77
CA SER A 108 -4.04 13.66 -17.30
C SER A 108 -4.86 14.70 -18.05
N SER A 109 -6.04 14.30 -18.53
CA SER A 109 -7.01 15.23 -19.10
C SER A 109 -7.72 16.05 -18.03
N PRO A 110 -8.21 17.26 -18.35
CA PRO A 110 -8.94 18.10 -17.42
C PRO A 110 -10.24 17.47 -16.92
N SER A 111 -10.83 16.58 -17.72
CA SER A 111 -12.11 15.94 -17.43
C SER A 111 -12.13 14.49 -17.87
N ILE A 112 -12.87 13.65 -17.17
CA ILE A 112 -13.12 12.25 -17.55
C ILE A 112 -13.89 12.12 -18.89
N ALA A 113 -14.56 13.17 -19.31
CA ALA A 113 -15.28 13.23 -20.58
C ALA A 113 -14.36 13.52 -21.78
N GLU A 114 -13.17 14.05 -21.51
CA GLU A 114 -12.17 14.37 -22.52
C GLU A 114 -11.03 13.36 -22.41
N MET A 115 -11.00 12.36 -23.28
CA MET A 115 -9.91 11.39 -23.28
C MET A 115 -8.65 12.00 -23.90
N SER A 116 -7.60 12.16 -23.10
CA SER A 116 -6.25 12.36 -23.60
C SER A 116 -5.76 11.06 -24.24
N GLY A 117 -4.83 11.13 -25.17
CA GLY A 117 -4.28 9.95 -25.84
C GLY A 117 -3.66 8.91 -24.89
N ILE A 118 -3.01 7.91 -25.44
CA ILE A 118 -2.29 6.89 -24.67
C ILE A 118 -0.88 7.41 -24.37
N ALA A 119 -0.50 7.46 -23.10
CA ALA A 119 0.88 7.71 -22.67
C ALA A 119 1.75 6.48 -22.98
N TRP A 120 2.35 6.41 -24.16
CA TRP A 120 3.06 5.24 -24.67
C TRP A 120 4.20 4.76 -23.78
N TYR A 121 4.92 5.68 -23.13
CA TYR A 121 6.00 5.32 -22.21
C TYR A 121 5.47 4.68 -20.92
N VAL A 122 4.30 5.09 -20.42
CA VAL A 122 3.63 4.43 -19.28
C VAL A 122 3.12 3.04 -19.71
N LEU A 123 2.57 2.92 -20.93
CA LEU A 123 2.17 1.63 -21.46
C LEU A 123 3.36 0.68 -21.60
N LEU A 124 4.50 1.16 -22.13
CA LEU A 124 5.73 0.37 -22.21
C LEU A 124 6.23 -0.06 -20.83
N ALA A 125 6.27 0.86 -19.87
CA ALA A 125 6.64 0.56 -18.49
C ALA A 125 5.69 -0.48 -17.85
N ASN A 126 4.39 -0.41 -18.17
CA ASN A 126 3.39 -1.38 -17.72
C ASN A 126 3.65 -2.77 -18.30
N VAL A 127 3.97 -2.88 -19.58
CA VAL A 127 4.37 -4.15 -20.22
C VAL A 127 5.63 -4.72 -19.57
N VAL A 128 6.65 -3.89 -19.35
CA VAL A 128 7.88 -4.31 -18.67
C VAL A 128 7.58 -4.80 -17.25
N SER A 129 6.72 -4.10 -16.51
CA SER A 129 6.29 -4.50 -15.17
C SER A 129 5.59 -5.87 -15.18
N TRP A 130 4.69 -6.13 -16.14
CA TRP A 130 4.05 -7.46 -16.30
C TRP A 130 5.05 -8.55 -16.66
N LEU A 131 6.06 -8.25 -17.47
CA LEU A 131 7.13 -9.20 -17.79
C LEU A 131 7.95 -9.55 -16.55
N PHE A 132 8.24 -8.58 -15.69
CA PHE A 132 8.89 -8.84 -14.39
C PHE A 132 8.05 -9.76 -13.50
N VAL A 133 6.76 -9.50 -13.37
CA VAL A 133 5.82 -10.35 -12.62
C VAL A 133 5.78 -11.76 -13.21
N GLY A 134 5.64 -11.87 -14.55
CA GLY A 134 5.65 -13.16 -15.26
C GLY A 134 6.95 -13.93 -15.04
N PHE A 135 8.10 -13.27 -15.09
CA PHE A 135 9.39 -13.89 -14.82
C PHE A 135 9.51 -14.35 -13.36
N ALA A 136 9.09 -13.52 -12.39
CA ALA A 136 9.11 -13.87 -10.97
C ALA A 136 8.24 -15.08 -10.66
N LEU A 137 7.14 -15.29 -11.40
CA LEU A 137 6.20 -16.39 -11.21
C LEU A 137 6.47 -17.59 -12.14
N SER A 138 7.43 -17.49 -13.06
CA SER A 138 7.65 -18.47 -14.14
C SER A 138 7.88 -19.91 -13.67
N LYS A 139 8.51 -20.09 -12.49
CA LYS A 139 8.77 -21.40 -11.86
C LYS A 139 7.84 -21.64 -10.65
N GLY A 140 6.71 -20.96 -10.60
CA GLY A 140 5.75 -21.09 -9.50
C GLY A 140 6.29 -20.62 -8.15
N VAL A 141 5.89 -21.30 -7.08
CA VAL A 141 6.21 -20.92 -5.69
C VAL A 141 7.71 -20.91 -5.39
N LEU A 142 8.49 -21.80 -6.00
CA LEU A 142 9.94 -21.87 -5.80
C LEU A 142 10.67 -20.62 -6.29
N SER A 143 10.24 -20.04 -7.42
CA SER A 143 10.80 -18.80 -7.95
C SER A 143 10.29 -17.59 -7.17
N SER A 144 8.99 -17.54 -6.94
CA SER A 144 8.33 -16.49 -6.18
C SER A 144 8.90 -16.34 -4.76
N GLY A 145 9.19 -17.45 -4.07
CA GLY A 145 9.80 -17.43 -2.75
C GLY A 145 11.19 -16.78 -2.73
N LYS A 146 12.04 -17.05 -3.72
CA LYS A 146 13.37 -16.42 -3.82
C LYS A 146 13.30 -14.92 -4.10
N VAL A 147 12.42 -14.54 -5.02
CA VAL A 147 12.18 -13.11 -5.32
C VAL A 147 11.61 -12.39 -4.09
N ALA A 148 10.73 -13.05 -3.33
CA ALA A 148 10.15 -12.48 -2.11
C ALA A 148 11.19 -12.12 -1.05
N TYR A 149 12.29 -12.87 -0.90
CA TYR A 149 13.36 -12.49 0.04
C TYR A 149 13.94 -11.10 -0.28
N VAL A 150 14.18 -10.80 -1.55
CA VAL A 150 14.73 -9.52 -1.97
C VAL A 150 13.65 -8.43 -1.90
N THR A 151 12.48 -8.68 -2.47
CA THR A 151 11.40 -7.68 -2.54
C THR A 151 10.77 -7.37 -1.18
N ALA A 152 10.83 -8.30 -0.22
CA ALA A 152 10.35 -8.04 1.14
C ALA A 152 11.38 -7.32 2.02
N THR A 153 12.68 -7.50 1.79
CA THR A 153 13.72 -6.87 2.62
C THR A 153 14.11 -5.47 2.12
N MET A 154 14.16 -5.26 0.80
CA MET A 154 14.54 -3.97 0.20
C MET A 154 13.73 -2.77 0.73
N PRO A 155 12.41 -2.84 0.88
CA PRO A 155 11.65 -1.73 1.43
C PRO A 155 12.10 -1.28 2.82
N TYR A 156 12.56 -2.19 3.68
CA TYR A 156 13.06 -1.81 5.02
C TYR A 156 14.36 -1.02 4.93
N VAL A 157 15.26 -1.40 4.02
CA VAL A 157 16.50 -0.63 3.76
C VAL A 157 16.15 0.77 3.27
N CYS A 158 15.22 0.87 2.32
CA CYS A 158 14.76 2.16 1.80
C CYS A 158 14.10 3.02 2.90
N ILE A 159 13.19 2.44 3.72
CA ILE A 159 12.52 3.15 4.80
C ILE A 159 13.55 3.68 5.80
N VAL A 160 14.56 2.91 6.19
CA VAL A 160 15.62 3.36 7.11
C VAL A 160 16.42 4.49 6.50
N ALA A 161 16.85 4.38 5.25
CA ALA A 161 17.60 5.43 4.55
C ALA A 161 16.78 6.73 4.45
N LEU A 162 15.50 6.62 4.09
CA LEU A 162 14.58 7.76 3.97
C LEU A 162 14.26 8.38 5.34
N LEU A 163 14.13 7.57 6.40
CA LEU A 163 13.96 8.07 7.76
C LEU A 163 15.15 8.88 8.23
N VAL A 164 16.36 8.35 8.02
CA VAL A 164 17.60 9.07 8.39
C VAL A 164 17.68 10.39 7.62
N ARG A 165 17.46 10.35 6.30
CA ARG A 165 17.49 11.56 5.46
C ARG A 165 16.40 12.55 5.85
N GLY A 166 15.17 12.07 6.03
CA GLY A 166 14.00 12.89 6.41
C GLY A 166 14.15 13.55 7.78
N ALA A 167 14.76 12.87 8.76
CA ALA A 167 14.98 13.41 10.09
C ALA A 167 16.00 14.58 10.12
N LEU A 168 16.91 14.62 9.14
CA LEU A 168 17.91 15.66 9.00
C LEU A 168 17.41 16.92 8.27
N LEU A 169 16.20 16.89 7.72
CA LEU A 169 15.64 18.02 6.98
C LEU A 169 15.10 19.10 7.93
N PRO A 170 15.26 20.41 7.58
CA PRO A 170 14.62 21.49 8.32
C PRO A 170 13.08 21.28 8.30
N GLY A 171 12.38 21.61 9.41
CA GLY A 171 10.93 21.41 9.51
C GLY A 171 10.47 19.98 9.83
N ALA A 172 11.32 18.96 9.74
CA ALA A 172 10.96 17.57 10.02
C ALA A 172 10.32 17.38 11.41
N GLY A 173 10.83 18.09 12.42
CA GLY A 173 10.27 18.04 13.78
C GLY A 173 8.83 18.56 13.91
N ALA A 174 8.42 19.53 13.06
CA ALA A 174 7.03 19.99 13.01
C ALA A 174 6.14 18.91 12.38
N GLY A 175 6.62 18.25 11.32
CA GLY A 175 5.93 17.13 10.69
C GLY A 175 5.71 15.96 11.66
N VAL A 176 6.76 15.53 12.34
CA VAL A 176 6.69 14.44 13.34
C VAL A 176 5.72 14.80 14.48
N ARG A 177 5.76 16.03 14.98
CA ARG A 177 4.79 16.50 16.00
C ARG A 177 3.35 16.47 15.47
N ALA A 178 3.14 16.83 14.20
CA ALA A 178 1.83 16.74 13.58
C ALA A 178 1.35 15.28 13.43
N TYR A 179 2.26 14.35 13.17
CA TYR A 179 1.99 12.90 13.12
C TYR A 179 1.58 12.34 14.48
N LEU A 180 2.29 12.71 15.54
CA LEU A 180 2.07 12.21 16.90
C LEU A 180 0.92 12.92 17.64
N ARG A 181 0.30 13.95 17.04
CA ARG A 181 -0.80 14.68 17.69
C ARG A 181 -2.06 13.83 17.76
N VAL A 182 -2.57 13.61 18.98
CA VAL A 182 -3.80 12.86 19.26
C VAL A 182 -5.01 13.80 19.27
N ASP A 183 -6.12 13.36 18.72
CA ASP A 183 -7.42 14.02 18.84
C ASP A 183 -8.47 13.01 19.30
N PHE A 184 -8.72 12.98 20.59
CA PHE A 184 -9.67 12.06 21.21
C PHE A 184 -11.12 12.27 20.75
N ALA A 185 -11.49 13.49 20.31
CA ALA A 185 -12.85 13.75 19.81
C ALA A 185 -13.21 12.88 18.60
N LYS A 186 -12.20 12.53 17.79
CA LYS A 186 -12.41 11.67 16.61
C LYS A 186 -12.64 10.20 16.93
N LEU A 187 -12.36 9.75 18.15
CA LEU A 187 -12.71 8.39 18.57
C LEU A 187 -14.22 8.18 18.65
N ALA A 188 -15.00 9.24 18.80
CA ALA A 188 -16.47 9.17 18.77
C ALA A 188 -17.08 9.17 17.35
N GLU A 189 -16.27 9.45 16.30
CA GLU A 189 -16.75 9.50 14.93
C GLU A 189 -16.73 8.10 14.28
N PHE A 190 -17.88 7.56 13.90
CA PHE A 190 -18.01 6.27 13.21
C PHE A 190 -17.20 6.19 11.91
N ASP A 191 -17.17 7.27 11.11
CA ASP A 191 -16.41 7.34 9.86
C ASP A 191 -14.91 7.07 10.06
N THR A 192 -14.35 7.48 11.19
CA THR A 192 -12.92 7.25 11.49
C THR A 192 -12.65 5.77 11.77
N TRP A 193 -13.56 5.08 12.45
CA TRP A 193 -13.47 3.63 12.67
C TRP A 193 -13.64 2.85 11.37
N ALA A 194 -14.65 3.20 10.55
CA ALA A 194 -14.86 2.56 9.25
C ALA A 194 -13.62 2.64 8.36
N ARG A 195 -12.94 3.79 8.37
CA ARG A 195 -11.67 3.97 7.63
C ARG A 195 -10.52 3.14 8.20
N ALA A 196 -10.43 3.00 9.53
CA ALA A 196 -9.41 2.16 10.16
C ALA A 196 -9.61 0.69 9.80
N PHE A 197 -10.84 0.19 9.89
CA PHE A 197 -11.16 -1.18 9.46
C PHE A 197 -10.83 -1.40 7.98
N ASN A 198 -11.29 -0.52 7.09
CA ASN A 198 -10.97 -0.61 5.67
C ASN A 198 -9.47 -0.60 5.41
N GLN A 199 -8.71 0.23 6.13
CA GLN A 199 -7.25 0.28 6.01
C GLN A 199 -6.59 -1.05 6.40
N ILE A 200 -7.03 -1.68 7.49
CA ILE A 200 -6.49 -2.97 7.94
C ILE A 200 -6.84 -4.08 6.94
N PHE A 201 -8.09 -4.16 6.47
CA PHE A 201 -8.49 -5.12 5.44
C PHE A 201 -7.65 -4.99 4.17
N PHE A 202 -7.47 -3.75 3.69
CA PHE A 202 -6.69 -3.47 2.50
C PHE A 202 -5.21 -3.79 2.69
N SER A 203 -4.62 -3.35 3.81
CA SER A 203 -3.20 -3.50 4.11
C SER A 203 -2.78 -4.97 4.29
N LEU A 204 -3.66 -5.79 4.86
CA LEU A 204 -3.41 -7.22 5.07
C LEU A 204 -3.85 -8.10 3.89
N SER A 205 -4.45 -7.51 2.84
CA SER A 205 -4.99 -8.23 1.69
C SER A 205 -6.00 -9.33 2.07
N VAL A 206 -6.75 -9.13 3.16
CA VAL A 206 -7.81 -10.03 3.61
C VAL A 206 -8.95 -10.03 2.58
N ALA A 207 -9.60 -11.15 2.39
CA ALA A 207 -10.67 -11.42 1.42
C ALA A 207 -10.24 -11.42 -0.07
N LEU A 208 -8.96 -11.22 -0.38
CA LEU A 208 -8.42 -11.29 -1.75
C LEU A 208 -8.01 -12.71 -2.17
N GLY A 209 -8.12 -13.70 -1.29
CA GLY A 209 -7.75 -15.08 -1.57
C GLY A 209 -6.24 -15.38 -1.63
N ALA A 210 -5.39 -14.34 -1.56
CA ALA A 210 -3.94 -14.51 -1.56
C ALA A 210 -3.46 -15.30 -0.34
N LEU A 211 -4.00 -15.00 0.84
CA LEU A 211 -3.64 -15.70 2.09
C LEU A 211 -4.05 -17.17 2.07
N VAL A 212 -5.22 -17.49 1.51
CA VAL A 212 -5.66 -18.87 1.30
C VAL A 212 -4.71 -19.59 0.35
N THR A 213 -4.27 -18.91 -0.72
CA THR A 213 -3.30 -19.47 -1.66
C THR A 213 -1.96 -19.73 -0.97
N PHE A 214 -1.39 -18.78 -0.24
CA PHE A 214 -0.14 -18.98 0.52
C PHE A 214 -0.29 -20.08 1.56
N GLY A 215 -1.39 -20.12 2.29
CA GLY A 215 -1.70 -21.18 3.25
C GLY A 215 -1.71 -22.56 2.59
N SER A 216 -2.19 -22.69 1.35
CA SER A 216 -2.29 -23.98 0.65
C SER A 216 -0.94 -24.65 0.36
N TYR A 217 0.14 -23.89 0.29
CA TYR A 217 1.49 -24.39 0.08
C TYR A 217 2.23 -24.75 1.37
N ARG A 218 1.72 -24.33 2.54
CA ARG A 218 2.37 -24.56 3.82
C ARG A 218 2.22 -26.02 4.30
N PRO A 219 3.26 -26.62 4.90
CA PRO A 219 3.14 -27.90 5.59
C PRO A 219 2.10 -27.84 6.72
N LYS A 220 1.36 -28.93 6.93
CA LYS A 220 0.35 -29.00 8.01
C LYS A 220 0.95 -28.94 9.41
N SER A 221 2.25 -29.22 9.55
CA SER A 221 2.99 -29.17 10.81
C SER A 221 3.40 -27.76 11.24
N GLU A 222 3.35 -26.77 10.33
CA GLU A 222 3.73 -25.39 10.65
C GLU A 222 2.62 -24.67 11.39
N ASP A 223 3.02 -23.82 12.34
CA ASP A 223 2.13 -23.03 13.16
C ASP A 223 1.63 -21.79 12.38
N TYR A 224 0.37 -21.86 11.94
CA TYR A 224 -0.29 -20.77 11.24
C TYR A 224 -0.73 -19.64 12.19
N VAL A 225 -0.88 -19.90 13.49
CA VAL A 225 -1.34 -18.90 14.48
C VAL A 225 -0.23 -17.90 14.73
N ARG A 226 0.99 -18.40 14.91
CA ARG A 226 2.15 -17.52 15.09
C ARG A 226 2.31 -16.53 13.93
N ASP A 227 2.24 -17.01 12.70
CA ASP A 227 2.39 -16.15 11.52
C ASP A 227 1.14 -15.28 11.31
N GLY A 228 -0.03 -15.81 11.68
CA GLY A 228 -1.32 -15.09 11.65
C GLY A 228 -1.35 -13.86 12.55
N VAL A 229 -0.50 -13.80 13.55
CA VAL A 229 -0.34 -12.62 14.43
C VAL A 229 0.92 -11.83 14.07
N LEU A 230 2.05 -12.51 13.88
CA LEU A 230 3.34 -11.86 13.66
C LEU A 230 3.36 -11.01 12.37
N VAL A 231 2.87 -11.56 11.26
CA VAL A 231 2.89 -10.86 9.97
C VAL A 231 2.03 -9.59 10.00
N PRO A 232 0.77 -9.60 10.46
CA PRO A 232 -0.03 -8.39 10.62
C PRO A 232 0.60 -7.35 11.54
N VAL A 233 1.21 -7.77 12.65
CA VAL A 233 1.88 -6.85 13.58
C VAL A 233 3.10 -6.19 12.92
N ILE A 234 3.96 -6.95 12.23
CA ILE A 234 5.11 -6.41 11.50
C ILE A 234 4.63 -5.44 10.41
N ASN A 235 3.57 -5.79 9.66
CA ASN A 235 2.99 -4.91 8.64
C ASN A 235 2.51 -3.58 9.23
N CYS A 236 1.81 -3.62 10.36
CA CYS A 236 1.36 -2.42 11.07
C CYS A 236 2.54 -1.57 11.58
N ALA A 237 3.54 -2.21 12.19
CA ALA A 237 4.75 -1.54 12.67
C ALA A 237 5.53 -0.87 11.53
N THR A 238 5.64 -1.54 10.37
CA THR A 238 6.29 -0.99 9.17
C THR A 238 5.53 0.24 8.67
N SER A 239 4.20 0.17 8.58
CA SER A 239 3.35 1.30 8.16
C SER A 239 3.47 2.49 9.11
N PHE A 240 3.56 2.22 10.42
CA PHE A 240 3.79 3.26 11.43
C PHE A 240 5.15 3.93 11.26
N THR A 241 6.19 3.12 11.05
CA THR A 241 7.55 3.61 10.83
C THR A 241 7.66 4.45 9.56
N ALA A 242 7.07 3.99 8.45
CA ALA A 242 7.02 4.76 7.20
C ALA A 242 6.27 6.09 7.37
N GLY A 243 5.28 6.14 8.25
CA GLY A 243 4.55 7.36 8.58
C GLY A 243 5.44 8.48 9.12
N PHE A 244 6.47 8.18 9.89
CA PHE A 244 7.42 9.19 10.37
C PHE A 244 8.15 9.87 9.22
N PHE A 245 8.63 9.09 8.25
CA PHE A 245 9.28 9.65 7.07
C PHE A 245 8.34 10.56 6.27
N VAL A 246 7.13 10.08 5.94
CA VAL A 246 6.16 10.87 5.16
C VAL A 246 5.83 12.19 5.86
N PHE A 247 5.64 12.17 7.19
CA PHE A 247 5.35 13.39 7.93
C PHE A 247 6.56 14.30 8.11
N ALA A 248 7.76 13.76 8.22
CA ALA A 248 8.98 14.56 8.20
C ALA A 248 9.11 15.31 6.86
N MET A 249 8.83 14.64 5.74
CA MET A 249 8.81 15.27 4.40
C MET A 249 7.71 16.34 4.29
N LEU A 250 6.50 16.08 4.77
CA LEU A 250 5.44 17.08 4.80
C LEU A 250 5.80 18.29 5.66
N GLY A 251 6.51 18.08 6.77
CA GLY A 251 7.04 19.15 7.60
C GLY A 251 8.06 20.01 6.86
N TYR A 252 8.95 19.39 6.13
CA TYR A 252 9.93 20.08 5.27
C TYR A 252 9.24 20.91 4.17
N ILE A 253 8.29 20.33 3.43
CA ILE A 253 7.55 21.03 2.37
C ILE A 253 6.73 22.21 2.96
N SER A 254 6.13 22.01 4.12
CA SER A 254 5.41 23.05 4.85
C SER A 254 6.30 24.24 5.18
N GLU A 255 7.52 23.99 5.65
CA GLU A 255 8.50 25.04 5.96
C GLU A 255 9.00 25.76 4.70
N GLN A 256 9.28 25.01 3.63
CA GLN A 256 9.73 25.58 2.34
C GLN A 256 8.67 26.47 1.69
N LYS A 257 7.39 26.06 1.76
CA LYS A 257 6.27 26.81 1.15
C LYS A 257 5.68 27.88 2.08
N GLY A 258 6.04 27.89 3.36
CA GLY A 258 5.47 28.80 4.35
C GLY A 258 3.96 28.58 4.61
N VAL A 259 3.44 27.37 4.35
CA VAL A 259 2.04 26.99 4.51
C VAL A 259 1.88 25.91 5.58
N GLU A 260 0.74 25.87 6.26
CA GLU A 260 0.51 24.81 7.23
C GLU A 260 0.43 23.42 6.56
N ILE A 261 0.94 22.36 7.24
CA ILE A 261 0.85 20.97 6.77
C ILE A 261 -0.58 20.56 6.39
N ARG A 262 -1.59 21.20 7.01
CA ARG A 262 -3.01 20.94 6.73
C ARG A 262 -3.51 21.50 5.41
N GLU A 263 -2.82 22.46 4.86
CA GLU A 263 -3.15 23.14 3.60
C GLU A 263 -2.47 22.46 2.41
N LEU A 264 -1.53 21.56 2.67
CA LEU A 264 -0.93 20.75 1.61
C LEU A 264 -1.98 19.74 1.08
N GLU A 265 -2.47 19.98 -0.13
CA GLU A 265 -3.56 19.22 -0.77
C GLU A 265 -3.10 17.88 -1.39
N PHE A 266 -2.03 17.28 -0.89
CA PHE A 266 -1.55 16.00 -1.41
C PHE A 266 -2.29 14.81 -0.81
N SER A 267 -2.75 13.90 -1.65
CA SER A 267 -3.49 12.71 -1.21
C SER A 267 -3.29 11.50 -2.11
N GLY A 268 -3.48 10.33 -1.53
CA GLY A 268 -3.41 9.08 -2.27
C GLY A 268 -2.00 8.74 -2.76
N PHE A 269 -1.91 8.06 -3.90
CA PHE A 269 -0.64 7.66 -4.49
C PHE A 269 0.20 8.84 -4.99
N ALA A 270 -0.44 9.93 -5.43
CA ALA A 270 0.24 11.14 -5.86
C ALA A 270 1.19 11.68 -4.77
N LEU A 271 0.80 11.57 -3.49
CA LEU A 271 1.67 12.00 -2.38
C LEU A 271 3.05 11.32 -2.44
N ALA A 272 3.10 10.03 -2.76
CA ALA A 272 4.36 9.28 -2.79
C ALA A 272 5.28 9.65 -3.96
N PHE A 273 4.72 10.23 -5.04
CA PHE A 273 5.48 10.62 -6.23
C PHE A 273 5.83 12.11 -6.25
N ILE A 274 5.11 12.95 -5.49
CA ILE A 274 5.30 14.40 -5.43
C ILE A 274 6.15 14.83 -4.22
N THR A 275 6.23 14.00 -3.17
CA THR A 275 7.04 14.26 -1.97
C THR A 275 8.41 13.60 -2.05
#